data_d4fab27af709fe493302f69e247d2616
#
_entry.id   d4fab27af709fe493302f69e247d2616
#
_cell.length_a   1.000
_cell.length_b   1.000
_cell.length_c   1.000
_cell.angle_alpha   90.00
_cell.angle_beta   90.00
_cell.angle_gamma   90.00
#
_symmetry.space_group_name_H-M   'P 1'
#
loop_
_entity.id
_entity.type
_entity.pdbx_description
1 polymer ?
#
loop_
_entity_poly.entity_id
_entity_poly.type
_entity_poly.pdbx_seq_one_letter_code
_entity_poly.pdbx_strand_id
1 'polypeptide(L)'
;MVNNKKSIKKIIIAAISLILVVSIAVACAIIFVPVKLDVDIDSIEPVGTTVRIIEASENNPVSIYKEDSDGEISDEAFKILSFTDTHLDANKEKGACTMKYFIANIQKEKPDLVVIDGDTVTGVINRKRAEMFAEVMEKLGVYWITTLGNHEGDNALSLSREDFVELYSSYPHCLIESGDKFTSDGEKIWGYGNTQINILTKGGKVSQSLFFIDSGNEVGEENAEKYGVEADDNDFIKESQIQWYKEQVAALDSGVKSMLFIHIPLCEYKTAFDSAPKKSDGTLDYGKEAADGTVALFGSKNEGVCCSEYNSGMFDAILGGGSTQAVVAGHDHVNNFSILYKGIYLCYNRNSGYSSYNAVTKGISDELMQGASIYTISPDGSIEFGDIINSERFDTSSAKELYS
;
A
#
# COMPACT_ATOMS: atom_id res chain seq x y z
N MET A 1 -26.80 -61.23 -1.84
CA MET A 1 -26.61 -59.96 -1.10
C MET A 1 -25.20 -59.78 -0.49
N VAL A 2 -24.46 -60.84 -0.11
CA VAL A 2 -23.13 -60.76 0.53
C VAL A 2 -22.03 -60.27 -0.44
N ASN A 3 -22.10 -60.58 -1.73
CA ASN A 3 -21.09 -60.20 -2.72
C ASN A 3 -21.11 -58.68 -3.05
N ASN A 4 -22.29 -58.04 -2.97
CA ASN A 4 -22.41 -56.60 -3.27
C ASN A 4 -21.79 -55.74 -2.15
N LYS A 5 -21.88 -56.17 -0.87
CA LYS A 5 -21.28 -55.42 0.26
C LYS A 5 -19.74 -55.44 0.24
N LYS A 6 -19.12 -56.57 -0.23
CA LYS A 6 -17.67 -56.65 -0.39
C LYS A 6 -17.15 -55.81 -1.53
N SER A 7 -17.90 -55.65 -2.64
CA SER A 7 -17.57 -54.81 -3.75
C SER A 7 -17.67 -53.31 -3.39
N ILE A 8 -18.72 -52.92 -2.68
CA ILE A 8 -18.90 -51.53 -2.19
C ILE A 8 -17.79 -51.14 -1.21
N LYS A 9 -17.42 -52.02 -0.26
CA LYS A 9 -16.27 -51.75 0.64
C LYS A 9 -14.95 -51.53 -0.12
N LYS A 10 -14.68 -52.31 -1.17
CA LYS A 10 -13.49 -52.13 -1.99
C LYS A 10 -13.49 -50.81 -2.76
N ILE A 11 -14.65 -50.40 -3.26
CA ILE A 11 -14.80 -49.09 -3.94
C ILE A 11 -14.60 -47.92 -2.96
N ILE A 12 -15.18 -48.02 -1.77
CA ILE A 12 -14.98 -46.98 -0.73
C ILE A 12 -13.50 -46.89 -0.31
N ILE A 13 -12.84 -48.03 -0.08
CA ILE A 13 -11.41 -48.04 0.28
C ILE A 13 -10.57 -47.47 -0.85
N ALA A 14 -10.85 -47.80 -2.11
CA ALA A 14 -10.14 -47.25 -3.27
C ALA A 14 -10.36 -45.71 -3.40
N ALA A 15 -11.59 -45.24 -3.15
CA ALA A 15 -11.90 -43.79 -3.17
C ALA A 15 -11.18 -43.04 -2.04
N ILE A 16 -11.17 -43.58 -0.83
CA ILE A 16 -10.44 -42.99 0.32
C ILE A 16 -8.92 -42.97 0.04
N SER A 17 -8.38 -44.10 -0.50
CA SER A 17 -6.96 -44.16 -0.86
C SER A 17 -6.59 -43.14 -1.96
N LEU A 18 -7.46 -42.96 -2.95
CA LEU A 18 -7.26 -41.97 -4.00
C LEU A 18 -7.28 -40.51 -3.44
N ILE A 19 -8.24 -40.23 -2.59
CA ILE A 19 -8.32 -38.93 -1.89
C ILE A 19 -7.05 -38.69 -1.08
N LEU A 20 -6.59 -39.66 -0.32
CA LEU A 20 -5.37 -39.56 0.48
C LEU A 20 -4.13 -39.33 -0.39
N VAL A 21 -3.98 -40.05 -1.52
CA VAL A 21 -2.88 -39.88 -2.47
C VAL A 21 -2.93 -38.49 -3.12
N VAL A 22 -4.11 -38.00 -3.53
CA VAL A 22 -4.29 -36.67 -4.08
C VAL A 22 -3.97 -35.62 -3.02
N SER A 23 -4.44 -35.79 -1.78
CA SER A 23 -4.13 -34.85 -0.68
C SER A 23 -2.63 -34.81 -0.37
N ILE A 24 -1.94 -35.96 -0.38
CA ILE A 24 -0.48 -36.01 -0.19
C ILE A 24 0.24 -35.38 -1.39
N ALA A 25 -0.20 -35.63 -2.62
CA ALA A 25 0.39 -35.03 -3.81
C ALA A 25 0.21 -33.50 -3.83
N VAL A 26 -0.97 -33.02 -3.43
CA VAL A 26 -1.24 -31.58 -3.25
C VAL A 26 -0.38 -31.02 -2.13
N ALA A 27 -0.29 -31.67 -0.97
CA ALA A 27 0.57 -31.24 0.13
C ALA A 27 2.06 -31.22 -0.28
N CYS A 28 2.52 -32.24 -1.02
CA CYS A 28 3.87 -32.25 -1.56
C CYS A 28 4.09 -31.14 -2.61
N ALA A 29 3.12 -30.90 -3.50
CA ALA A 29 3.20 -29.79 -4.46
C ALA A 29 3.26 -28.44 -3.74
N ILE A 30 2.48 -28.26 -2.68
CA ILE A 30 2.48 -27.08 -1.81
C ILE A 30 3.84 -26.89 -1.11
N ILE A 31 4.46 -27.98 -0.61
CA ILE A 31 5.74 -27.94 0.12
C ILE A 31 6.92 -27.78 -0.84
N PHE A 32 6.85 -28.35 -2.05
CA PHE A 32 7.95 -28.39 -3.02
C PHE A 32 7.82 -27.40 -4.18
N VAL A 33 6.70 -26.66 -4.32
CA VAL A 33 6.67 -25.54 -5.27
C VAL A 33 7.66 -24.48 -4.75
N PRO A 34 8.70 -24.14 -5.50
CA PRO A 34 9.62 -23.10 -5.08
C PRO A 34 8.88 -21.77 -5.11
N VAL A 35 8.40 -21.33 -3.95
CA VAL A 35 7.63 -20.08 -3.77
C VAL A 35 8.56 -18.87 -3.69
N LYS A 36 9.88 -19.09 -3.69
CA LYS A 36 10.89 -18.05 -3.61
C LYS A 36 11.06 -17.39 -4.98
N LEU A 37 10.90 -16.08 -5.03
CA LEU A 37 11.32 -15.28 -6.19
C LEU A 37 12.84 -15.41 -6.36
N ASP A 38 13.31 -15.28 -7.59
CA ASP A 38 14.74 -15.34 -7.91
C ASP A 38 15.39 -13.97 -7.65
N VAL A 39 15.53 -13.63 -6.35
CA VAL A 39 16.19 -12.42 -5.87
C VAL A 39 17.41 -12.82 -5.07
N ASP A 40 18.58 -12.41 -5.52
CA ASP A 40 19.84 -12.61 -4.78
C ASP A 40 20.00 -11.52 -3.70
N ILE A 41 19.42 -11.79 -2.52
CA ILE A 41 19.42 -10.85 -1.38
C ILE A 41 20.85 -10.54 -0.92
N ASP A 42 21.77 -11.50 -1.02
CA ASP A 42 23.15 -11.31 -0.56
C ASP A 42 23.90 -10.28 -1.40
N SER A 43 23.53 -10.11 -2.67
CA SER A 43 24.12 -9.14 -3.58
C SER A 43 23.56 -7.71 -3.43
N ILE A 44 22.53 -7.50 -2.60
CA ILE A 44 21.94 -6.19 -2.40
C ILE A 44 22.87 -5.33 -1.54
N GLU A 45 23.28 -4.19 -2.08
CA GLU A 45 24.05 -3.19 -1.33
C GLU A 45 23.11 -2.35 -0.46
N PRO A 46 23.41 -2.20 0.85
CA PRO A 46 22.63 -1.32 1.72
C PRO A 46 22.67 0.14 1.27
N VAL A 47 21.58 0.86 1.47
CA VAL A 47 21.49 2.27 1.09
C VAL A 47 22.27 3.15 2.06
N GLY A 48 22.31 2.80 3.31
CA GLY A 48 22.81 3.64 4.40
C GLY A 48 21.86 4.81 4.69
N THR A 49 21.51 5.01 5.92
CA THR A 49 20.58 6.07 6.33
C THR A 49 21.08 6.82 7.54
N THR A 50 20.80 8.12 7.58
CA THR A 50 20.94 8.97 8.77
C THR A 50 19.64 9.01 9.58
N VAL A 51 18.63 8.26 9.16
CA VAL A 51 17.32 8.22 9.80
C VAL A 51 17.40 7.43 11.11
N ARG A 52 16.71 7.95 12.13
CA ARG A 52 16.54 7.34 13.45
C ARG A 52 15.07 7.37 13.84
N ILE A 53 14.71 6.52 14.80
CA ILE A 53 13.38 6.47 15.36
C ILE A 53 13.41 6.76 16.87
N ILE A 54 12.28 7.25 17.36
CA ILE A 54 11.91 7.24 18.78
C ILE A 54 10.71 6.30 18.85
N GLU A 55 10.86 5.22 19.60
CA GLU A 55 9.83 4.20 19.75
C GLU A 55 8.52 4.78 20.29
N ALA A 56 7.41 4.17 19.90
CA ALA A 56 6.10 4.55 20.43
C ALA A 56 6.05 4.39 21.95
N SER A 57 5.27 5.24 22.60
CA SER A 57 4.95 5.16 24.02
C SER A 57 3.44 5.28 24.21
N GLU A 58 2.94 5.08 25.44
CA GLU A 58 1.51 5.10 25.76
C GLU A 58 0.73 6.27 25.16
N ASN A 59 1.38 7.45 25.03
CA ASN A 59 0.74 8.68 24.55
C ASN A 59 1.40 9.31 23.33
N ASN A 60 2.39 8.66 22.73
CA ASN A 60 3.11 9.20 21.58
C ASN A 60 3.33 8.11 20.54
N PRO A 61 2.98 8.36 19.27
CA PRO A 61 3.28 7.44 18.18
C PRO A 61 4.79 7.37 17.93
N VAL A 62 5.22 6.39 17.14
CA VAL A 62 6.58 6.33 16.63
C VAL A 62 6.93 7.66 15.98
N SER A 63 8.11 8.15 16.27
CA SER A 63 8.64 9.34 15.62
C SER A 63 9.91 8.99 14.84
N ILE A 64 10.05 9.57 13.64
CA ILE A 64 11.17 9.34 12.73
C ILE A 64 11.83 10.69 12.40
N TYR A 65 13.16 10.70 12.32
CA TYR A 65 13.92 11.92 12.03
C TYR A 65 15.24 11.62 11.32
N LYS A 66 15.78 12.62 10.66
CA LYS A 66 17.15 12.58 10.13
C LYS A 66 18.11 13.11 11.18
N GLU A 67 19.23 12.42 11.35
CA GLU A 67 20.34 12.81 12.23
C GLU A 67 21.38 13.58 11.41
N ASP A 68 21.83 14.73 11.91
CA ASP A 68 22.91 15.50 11.30
C ASP A 68 24.29 14.97 11.73
N SER A 69 25.37 15.63 11.26
CA SER A 69 26.76 15.22 11.58
C SER A 69 27.10 15.33 13.04
N ASP A 70 26.37 16.11 13.82
CA ASP A 70 26.60 16.34 15.26
C ASP A 70 25.76 15.40 16.14
N GLY A 71 24.92 14.53 15.50
CA GLY A 71 24.05 13.58 16.18
C GLY A 71 22.72 14.20 16.64
N GLU A 72 22.36 15.37 16.11
CA GLU A 72 21.15 16.10 16.46
C GLU A 72 20.07 15.93 15.36
N ILE A 73 18.82 16.23 15.68
CA ILE A 73 17.72 16.19 14.72
C ILE A 73 17.93 17.29 13.65
N SER A 74 18.00 16.88 12.40
CA SER A 74 18.25 17.75 11.23
C SER A 74 17.01 18.52 10.80
N ASP A 75 17.22 19.68 10.17
CA ASP A 75 16.21 20.44 9.40
C ASP A 75 16.25 20.13 7.89
N GLU A 76 16.90 19.05 7.48
CA GLU A 76 16.84 18.64 6.08
C GLU A 76 15.46 18.12 5.71
N ALA A 77 15.07 18.34 4.45
CA ALA A 77 13.82 17.78 3.92
C ALA A 77 13.80 16.24 4.02
N PHE A 78 12.65 15.70 4.35
CA PHE A 78 12.42 14.27 4.54
C PHE A 78 11.80 13.66 3.28
N LYS A 79 12.47 12.66 2.70
CA LYS A 79 12.07 12.04 1.45
C LYS A 79 11.36 10.70 1.69
N ILE A 80 10.12 10.61 1.25
CA ILE A 80 9.34 9.36 1.18
C ILE A 80 9.36 8.85 -0.25
N LEU A 81 9.75 7.59 -0.46
CA LEU A 81 9.58 6.88 -1.71
C LEU A 81 8.43 5.88 -1.54
N SER A 82 7.38 6.07 -2.32
CA SER A 82 6.15 5.30 -2.19
C SER A 82 5.94 4.39 -3.40
N PHE A 83 5.65 3.13 -3.12
CA PHE A 83 5.29 2.09 -4.06
C PHE A 83 3.88 1.62 -3.76
N THR A 84 3.23 1.00 -4.73
CA THR A 84 1.93 0.35 -4.56
C THR A 84 1.78 -0.80 -5.54
N ASP A 85 0.89 -1.72 -5.25
CA ASP A 85 0.47 -2.78 -6.18
C ASP A 85 1.65 -3.59 -6.75
N THR A 86 2.61 -3.94 -5.91
CA THR A 86 3.76 -4.75 -6.35
C THR A 86 3.37 -6.16 -6.74
N HIS A 87 2.27 -6.69 -6.20
CA HIS A 87 1.66 -7.98 -6.52
C HIS A 87 2.69 -9.10 -6.67
N LEU A 88 3.52 -9.30 -5.65
CA LEU A 88 4.49 -10.40 -5.65
C LEU A 88 3.73 -11.72 -5.52
N ASP A 89 3.44 -12.35 -6.64
CA ASP A 89 2.68 -13.58 -6.77
C ASP A 89 3.55 -14.81 -7.10
N ALA A 90 2.95 -15.88 -7.61
CA ALA A 90 3.66 -17.08 -8.01
C ALA A 90 4.44 -16.94 -9.33
N ASN A 91 4.26 -15.85 -10.10
CA ASN A 91 5.00 -15.59 -11.31
C ASN A 91 6.41 -15.07 -10.99
N LYS A 92 7.38 -15.98 -11.00
CA LYS A 92 8.74 -15.68 -10.57
C LYS A 92 9.43 -14.62 -11.42
N GLU A 93 9.21 -14.65 -12.74
CA GLU A 93 9.89 -13.75 -13.69
C GLU A 93 9.37 -12.32 -13.51
N LYS A 94 8.05 -12.15 -13.43
CA LYS A 94 7.43 -10.85 -13.21
C LYS A 94 7.73 -10.33 -11.81
N GLY A 95 7.67 -11.19 -10.78
CA GLY A 95 8.03 -10.82 -9.41
C GLY A 95 9.50 -10.42 -9.28
N ALA A 96 10.44 -11.14 -9.91
CA ALA A 96 11.84 -10.77 -9.95
C ALA A 96 12.06 -9.43 -10.68
N CYS A 97 11.30 -9.18 -11.76
CA CYS A 97 11.30 -7.90 -12.46
C CYS A 97 10.82 -6.76 -11.56
N THR A 98 9.71 -6.96 -10.83
CA THR A 98 9.22 -5.99 -9.83
C THR A 98 10.30 -5.67 -8.82
N MET A 99 10.90 -6.68 -8.18
CA MET A 99 11.93 -6.50 -7.17
C MET A 99 13.18 -5.82 -7.72
N LYS A 100 13.59 -6.11 -8.96
CA LYS A 100 14.75 -5.45 -9.62
C LYS A 100 14.57 -3.93 -9.64
N TYR A 101 13.44 -3.44 -10.10
CA TYR A 101 13.22 -1.99 -10.21
C TYR A 101 12.86 -1.36 -8.86
N PHE A 102 12.21 -2.09 -7.98
CA PHE A 102 11.96 -1.69 -6.59
C PHE A 102 13.28 -1.38 -5.88
N ILE A 103 14.21 -2.34 -5.85
CA ILE A 103 15.54 -2.20 -5.25
C ILE A 103 16.33 -1.07 -5.92
N ALA A 104 16.34 -1.03 -7.27
CA ALA A 104 17.09 -0.02 -8.02
C ALA A 104 16.60 1.42 -7.73
N ASN A 105 15.29 1.63 -7.58
CA ASN A 105 14.75 2.92 -7.22
C ASN A 105 15.14 3.32 -5.79
N ILE A 106 15.06 2.41 -4.81
CA ILE A 106 15.46 2.69 -3.43
C ILE A 106 16.95 3.04 -3.36
N GLN A 107 17.82 2.27 -4.04
CA GLN A 107 19.26 2.53 -4.06
C GLN A 107 19.61 3.85 -4.75
N LYS A 108 18.86 4.24 -5.79
CA LYS A 108 19.08 5.49 -6.52
C LYS A 108 18.57 6.71 -5.76
N GLU A 109 17.35 6.62 -5.19
CA GLU A 109 16.70 7.74 -4.50
C GLU A 109 17.20 7.92 -3.07
N LYS A 110 17.64 6.86 -2.41
CA LYS A 110 18.08 6.87 -1.01
C LYS A 110 17.04 7.56 -0.11
N PRO A 111 15.80 7.04 -0.05
CA PRO A 111 14.73 7.66 0.71
C PRO A 111 15.00 7.58 2.22
N ASP A 112 14.36 8.45 2.96
CA ASP A 112 14.35 8.45 4.41
C ASP A 112 13.30 7.47 4.97
N LEU A 113 12.20 7.24 4.21
CA LEU A 113 11.17 6.26 4.48
C LEU A 113 10.68 5.64 3.16
N VAL A 114 10.48 4.33 3.16
CA VAL A 114 9.79 3.63 2.08
C VAL A 114 8.37 3.32 2.52
N VAL A 115 7.39 3.70 1.71
CA VAL A 115 5.98 3.34 1.90
C VAL A 115 5.57 2.35 0.83
N ILE A 116 4.86 1.30 1.20
CA ILE A 116 4.18 0.39 0.28
C ILE A 116 2.68 0.54 0.52
N ASP A 117 1.98 1.12 -0.43
CA ASP A 117 0.59 1.48 -0.27
C ASP A 117 -0.36 0.36 -0.71
N GLY A 118 -0.17 -0.82 -0.11
CA GLY A 118 -0.98 -2.01 -0.29
C GLY A 118 -0.62 -2.90 -1.49
N ASP A 119 -1.25 -4.05 -1.53
CA ASP A 119 -1.09 -5.10 -2.54
C ASP A 119 0.37 -5.50 -2.77
N THR A 120 1.07 -5.72 -1.66
CA THR A 120 2.50 -6.03 -1.66
C THR A 120 2.74 -7.46 -2.15
N VAL A 121 2.08 -8.43 -1.52
CA VAL A 121 2.25 -9.86 -1.79
C VAL A 121 0.90 -10.53 -1.91
N THR A 122 0.63 -11.11 -3.06
CA THR A 122 -0.69 -11.66 -3.41
C THR A 122 -0.66 -13.17 -3.63
N GLY A 123 -1.85 -13.76 -3.84
CA GLY A 123 -2.04 -15.16 -4.18
C GLY A 123 -1.83 -16.13 -3.01
N VAL A 124 -2.00 -17.43 -3.29
CA VAL A 124 -1.96 -18.49 -2.29
C VAL A 124 -0.53 -18.78 -1.82
N ILE A 125 -0.38 -19.29 -0.57
CA ILE A 125 0.90 -19.74 0.03
C ILE A 125 1.98 -18.64 -0.08
N ASN A 126 1.63 -17.46 0.36
CA ASN A 126 2.39 -16.24 0.12
C ASN A 126 3.41 -15.89 1.24
N ARG A 127 3.40 -16.59 2.40
CA ARG A 127 4.27 -16.31 3.55
C ARG A 127 5.75 -16.14 3.17
N LYS A 128 6.31 -17.08 2.38
CA LYS A 128 7.73 -17.00 2.00
C LYS A 128 8.06 -15.80 1.09
N ARG A 129 7.08 -15.32 0.31
CA ARG A 129 7.26 -14.11 -0.49
C ARG A 129 7.21 -12.86 0.39
N ALA A 130 6.32 -12.86 1.38
CA ALA A 130 6.25 -11.80 2.38
C ALA A 130 7.54 -11.74 3.23
N GLU A 131 8.03 -12.88 3.71
CA GLU A 131 9.32 -12.99 4.41
C GLU A 131 10.49 -12.49 3.53
N MET A 132 10.58 -12.95 2.28
CA MET A 132 11.61 -12.49 1.35
C MET A 132 11.51 -10.98 1.09
N PHE A 133 10.31 -10.42 0.91
CA PHE A 133 10.14 -8.98 0.75
C PHE A 133 10.69 -8.21 1.95
N ALA A 134 10.33 -8.61 3.16
CA ALA A 134 10.84 -8.01 4.38
C ALA A 134 12.37 -8.17 4.53
N GLU A 135 12.92 -9.35 4.20
CA GLU A 135 14.38 -9.58 4.17
C GLU A 135 15.10 -8.64 3.19
N VAL A 136 14.51 -8.36 2.03
CA VAL A 136 15.05 -7.37 1.07
C VAL A 136 15.06 -5.97 1.69
N MET A 137 13.98 -5.56 2.37
CA MET A 137 13.92 -4.26 3.06
C MET A 137 14.97 -4.14 4.17
N GLU A 138 15.13 -5.18 4.99
CA GLU A 138 16.17 -5.25 6.02
C GLU A 138 17.56 -5.16 5.42
N LYS A 139 17.81 -5.84 4.29
CA LYS A 139 19.09 -5.80 3.60
C LYS A 139 19.40 -4.42 3.01
N LEU A 140 18.39 -3.72 2.51
CA LEU A 140 18.51 -2.32 2.07
C LEU A 140 18.81 -1.38 3.24
N GLY A 141 18.38 -1.72 4.46
CA GLY A 141 18.65 -0.97 5.68
C GLY A 141 17.95 0.38 5.72
N VAL A 142 16.72 0.46 5.19
CA VAL A 142 15.86 1.65 5.20
C VAL A 142 14.63 1.37 6.04
N TYR A 143 14.14 2.37 6.76
CA TYR A 143 12.84 2.26 7.42
C TYR A 143 11.71 2.19 6.40
N TRP A 144 10.72 1.36 6.68
CA TRP A 144 9.61 1.15 5.79
C TRP A 144 8.29 0.87 6.54
N ILE A 145 7.20 1.11 5.86
CA ILE A 145 5.86 0.78 6.33
C ILE A 145 4.98 0.38 5.16
N THR A 146 3.97 -0.44 5.41
CA THR A 146 2.95 -0.78 4.42
C THR A 146 1.56 -0.52 4.98
N THR A 147 0.62 -0.11 4.13
CA THR A 147 -0.81 -0.35 4.35
C THR A 147 -1.16 -1.75 3.83
N LEU A 148 -2.31 -2.29 4.19
CA LEU A 148 -2.83 -3.50 3.57
C LEU A 148 -3.70 -3.12 2.38
N GLY A 149 -3.49 -3.79 1.25
CA GLY A 149 -4.37 -3.68 0.09
C GLY A 149 -5.52 -4.70 0.14
N ASN A 150 -6.31 -4.77 -0.92
CA ASN A 150 -7.45 -5.68 -0.95
C ASN A 150 -7.05 -7.14 -1.23
N HIS A 151 -5.83 -7.38 -1.74
CA HIS A 151 -5.33 -8.72 -2.00
C HIS A 151 -4.49 -9.33 -0.86
N GLU A 152 -4.19 -8.60 0.20
CA GLU A 152 -3.65 -9.17 1.42
C GLU A 152 -4.75 -9.94 2.18
N GLY A 153 -4.66 -11.28 2.16
CA GLY A 153 -5.58 -12.15 2.91
C GLY A 153 -6.81 -12.63 2.14
N ASP A 154 -6.86 -12.45 0.83
CA ASP A 154 -7.99 -12.82 -0.03
C ASP A 154 -8.19 -14.35 -0.24
N ASN A 155 -7.25 -15.17 0.22
CA ASN A 155 -7.30 -16.62 0.05
C ASN A 155 -7.12 -17.38 1.38
N ALA A 156 -7.89 -18.43 1.57
CA ALA A 156 -7.82 -19.27 2.78
C ALA A 156 -6.45 -19.97 3.02
N LEU A 157 -5.58 -20.02 2.01
CA LEU A 157 -4.23 -20.59 2.09
C LEU A 157 -3.13 -19.52 2.07
N SER A 158 -3.50 -18.25 2.11
CA SER A 158 -2.58 -17.11 2.26
C SER A 158 -2.44 -16.74 3.74
N LEU A 159 -1.48 -15.86 4.04
CA LEU A 159 -1.48 -15.14 5.31
C LEU A 159 -2.79 -14.36 5.44
N SER A 160 -3.38 -14.35 6.62
CA SER A 160 -4.45 -13.41 6.94
C SER A 160 -3.90 -11.97 7.01
N ARG A 161 -4.77 -10.96 6.97
CA ARG A 161 -4.36 -9.56 7.15
C ARG A 161 -3.63 -9.34 8.48
N GLU A 162 -4.09 -9.98 9.55
CA GLU A 162 -3.43 -9.97 10.86
C GLU A 162 -2.04 -10.60 10.80
N ASP A 163 -1.91 -11.80 10.19
CA ASP A 163 -0.63 -12.49 10.02
C ASP A 163 0.39 -11.66 9.22
N PHE A 164 -0.04 -10.89 8.22
CA PHE A 164 0.84 -9.97 7.48
C PHE A 164 1.40 -8.89 8.39
N VAL A 165 0.54 -8.26 9.20
CA VAL A 165 0.95 -7.19 10.12
C VAL A 165 1.87 -7.75 11.20
N GLU A 166 1.54 -8.91 11.80
CA GLU A 166 2.40 -9.58 12.79
C GLU A 166 3.77 -9.95 12.21
N LEU A 167 3.78 -10.48 10.97
CA LEU A 167 5.02 -10.83 10.29
C LEU A 167 5.89 -9.59 10.09
N TYR A 168 5.33 -8.55 9.48
CA TYR A 168 6.10 -7.36 9.11
C TYR A 168 6.57 -6.55 10.33
N SER A 169 5.72 -6.41 11.36
CA SER A 169 6.09 -5.74 12.61
C SER A 169 7.23 -6.44 13.38
N SER A 170 7.53 -7.70 13.05
CA SER A 170 8.66 -8.43 13.64
C SER A 170 10.03 -8.02 13.07
N TYR A 171 10.06 -7.24 11.98
CA TYR A 171 11.31 -6.79 11.34
C TYR A 171 11.72 -5.41 11.87
N PRO A 172 13.00 -5.23 12.25
CA PRO A 172 13.47 -4.03 12.94
C PRO A 172 13.29 -2.70 12.20
N HIS A 173 13.29 -2.71 10.86
CA HIS A 173 13.09 -1.48 10.07
C HIS A 173 11.64 -1.27 9.64
N CYS A 174 10.72 -2.20 9.94
CA CYS A 174 9.30 -2.02 9.65
C CYS A 174 8.62 -1.25 10.78
N LEU A 175 7.89 -0.19 10.40
CA LEU A 175 7.23 0.70 11.36
C LEU A 175 5.72 0.43 11.50
N ILE A 176 5.21 -0.68 10.91
CA ILE A 176 3.80 -1.04 11.07
C ILE A 176 3.53 -1.49 12.51
N GLU A 177 2.46 -1.01 13.10
CA GLU A 177 2.10 -1.39 14.45
C GLU A 177 1.13 -2.57 14.43
N SER A 178 1.45 -3.62 15.20
CA SER A 178 0.59 -4.80 15.40
C SER A 178 -0.22 -4.68 16.69
N GLY A 179 -1.24 -5.55 16.80
CA GLY A 179 -2.10 -5.64 17.96
C GLY A 179 -3.34 -4.72 17.89
N ASP A 180 -4.25 -4.96 18.81
CA ASP A 180 -5.52 -4.25 18.88
C ASP A 180 -5.32 -2.80 19.36
N LYS A 181 -5.98 -1.87 18.69
CA LYS A 181 -6.06 -0.47 19.10
C LYS A 181 -7.50 -0.13 19.44
N PHE A 182 -7.65 0.89 20.26
CA PHE A 182 -8.95 1.33 20.75
C PHE A 182 -9.08 2.85 20.66
N THR A 183 -10.28 3.32 20.40
CA THR A 183 -10.65 4.73 20.50
C THR A 183 -10.67 5.17 21.96
N SER A 184 -10.74 6.45 22.24
CA SER A 184 -10.74 7.00 23.60
C SER A 184 -11.95 6.56 24.44
N ASP A 185 -13.05 6.16 23.80
CA ASP A 185 -14.25 5.60 24.45
C ASP A 185 -14.24 4.06 24.56
N GLY A 186 -13.17 3.42 24.12
CA GLY A 186 -12.93 1.99 24.27
C GLY A 186 -13.49 1.12 23.14
N GLU A 187 -13.91 1.68 22.01
CA GLU A 187 -14.27 0.91 20.83
C GLU A 187 -13.01 0.36 20.15
N LYS A 188 -13.01 -0.92 19.77
CA LYS A 188 -11.92 -1.52 19.01
C LYS A 188 -11.87 -0.91 17.60
N ILE A 189 -10.71 -0.42 17.20
CA ILE A 189 -10.49 0.12 15.87
C ILE A 189 -10.48 -1.05 14.88
N TRP A 190 -11.29 -0.92 13.84
CA TRP A 190 -11.39 -1.92 12.79
C TRP A 190 -10.11 -2.01 11.96
N GLY A 191 -9.84 -3.19 11.40
CA GLY A 191 -8.71 -3.45 10.52
C GLY A 191 -7.39 -3.66 11.27
N TYR A 192 -6.31 -3.79 10.50
CA TYR A 192 -5.00 -4.17 11.00
C TYR A 192 -3.94 -3.18 10.52
N GLY A 193 -2.91 -2.95 11.33
CA GLY A 193 -1.79 -2.10 10.95
C GLY A 193 -2.12 -0.61 10.83
N ASN A 194 -3.25 -0.15 11.42
CA ASN A 194 -3.53 1.28 11.52
C ASN A 194 -2.43 1.94 12.36
N THR A 195 -1.62 2.80 11.74
CA THR A 195 -0.39 3.33 12.32
C THR A 195 -0.30 4.84 12.13
N GLN A 196 0.25 5.54 13.13
CA GLN A 196 0.63 6.93 13.05
C GLN A 196 2.14 7.06 13.23
N ILE A 197 2.79 7.85 12.39
CA ILE A 197 4.23 8.16 12.49
C ILE A 197 4.42 9.67 12.44
N ASN A 198 5.19 10.23 13.35
CA ASN A 198 5.54 11.63 13.32
C ASN A 198 6.93 11.82 12.72
N ILE A 199 7.07 12.75 11.77
CA ILE A 199 8.37 13.21 11.26
C ILE A 199 8.79 14.40 12.10
N LEU A 200 9.97 14.29 12.74
CA LEU A 200 10.52 15.36 13.56
C LEU A 200 11.52 16.21 12.79
N THR A 201 11.50 17.49 13.10
CA THR A 201 12.47 18.49 12.68
C THR A 201 13.21 19.04 13.89
N LYS A 202 14.20 19.91 13.68
CA LYS A 202 15.08 20.47 14.70
C LYS A 202 14.32 20.95 15.95
N GLY A 203 14.85 20.59 17.10
CA GLY A 203 14.23 20.88 18.39
C GLY A 203 13.12 19.90 18.76
N GLY A 204 12.97 18.77 18.05
CA GLY A 204 12.00 17.72 18.36
C GLY A 204 10.56 18.10 18.02
N LYS A 205 10.35 19.09 17.14
CA LYS A 205 9.00 19.48 16.71
C LYS A 205 8.51 18.55 15.63
N VAL A 206 7.23 18.23 15.64
CA VAL A 206 6.58 17.48 14.55
C VAL A 206 6.38 18.42 13.36
N SER A 207 7.03 18.10 12.23
CA SER A 207 6.81 18.80 10.95
C SER A 207 5.61 18.22 10.20
N GLN A 208 5.44 16.89 10.29
CA GLN A 208 4.39 16.15 9.58
C GLN A 208 3.99 14.93 10.39
N SER A 209 2.70 14.60 10.41
CA SER A 209 2.18 13.34 10.92
C SER A 209 1.67 12.48 9.76
N LEU A 210 2.10 11.24 9.68
CA LEU A 210 1.70 10.29 8.65
C LEU A 210 0.70 9.29 9.25
N PHE A 211 -0.45 9.15 8.63
CA PHE A 211 -1.46 8.15 8.98
C PHE A 211 -1.49 7.05 7.93
N PHE A 212 -1.48 5.81 8.38
CA PHE A 212 -1.62 4.62 7.56
C PHE A 212 -2.86 3.89 8.04
N ILE A 213 -3.87 3.76 7.18
CA ILE A 213 -5.17 3.20 7.57
C ILE A 213 -5.52 2.04 6.64
N ASP A 214 -5.90 0.91 7.24
CA ASP A 214 -6.41 -0.26 6.54
C ASP A 214 -7.78 0.06 5.90
N SER A 215 -7.83 0.14 4.58
CA SER A 215 -9.06 0.40 3.82
C SER A 215 -9.89 -0.84 3.52
N GLY A 216 -9.47 -2.01 4.01
CA GLY A 216 -10.17 -3.27 3.82
C GLY A 216 -9.90 -3.94 2.47
N ASN A 217 -10.81 -4.87 2.10
CA ASN A 217 -10.78 -5.57 0.81
C ASN A 217 -12.16 -5.50 0.13
N GLU A 218 -13.11 -6.31 0.55
CA GLU A 218 -14.50 -6.33 0.12
C GLU A 218 -15.41 -6.08 1.31
N VAL A 219 -16.58 -5.49 1.06
CA VAL A 219 -17.58 -5.20 2.10
C VAL A 219 -18.04 -6.48 2.81
N GLY A 220 -18.21 -7.57 2.05
CA GLY A 220 -18.66 -8.86 2.53
C GLY A 220 -20.17 -8.92 2.80
N GLU A 221 -20.75 -10.13 2.76
CA GLU A 221 -22.20 -10.33 2.89
C GLU A 221 -22.78 -9.80 4.20
N GLU A 222 -22.03 -9.85 5.30
CA GLU A 222 -22.48 -9.39 6.62
C GLU A 222 -22.72 -7.88 6.65
N ASN A 223 -21.95 -7.10 5.92
CA ASN A 223 -22.00 -5.64 5.89
C ASN A 223 -22.81 -5.08 4.71
N ALA A 224 -22.98 -5.84 3.64
CA ALA A 224 -23.65 -5.41 2.42
C ALA A 224 -25.06 -4.84 2.68
N GLU A 225 -25.89 -5.56 3.45
CA GLU A 225 -27.22 -5.09 3.83
C GLU A 225 -27.18 -3.83 4.71
N LYS A 226 -26.23 -3.77 5.65
CA LYS A 226 -26.07 -2.63 6.58
C LYS A 226 -25.77 -1.33 5.84
N TYR A 227 -24.92 -1.40 4.82
CA TYR A 227 -24.43 -0.21 4.11
C TYR A 227 -25.14 0.02 2.76
N GLY A 228 -25.97 -0.93 2.31
CA GLY A 228 -26.77 -0.81 1.09
C GLY A 228 -25.95 -0.90 -0.20
N VAL A 229 -24.88 -1.70 -0.19
CA VAL A 229 -23.98 -1.97 -1.31
C VAL A 229 -23.91 -3.46 -1.60
N GLU A 230 -23.27 -3.86 -2.69
CA GLU A 230 -23.05 -5.28 -3.00
C GLU A 230 -21.94 -5.87 -2.11
N ALA A 231 -21.98 -7.19 -1.89
CA ALA A 231 -21.03 -7.86 -0.99
C ALA A 231 -19.59 -7.89 -1.55
N ASP A 232 -19.44 -7.87 -2.87
CA ASP A 232 -18.19 -7.83 -3.62
C ASP A 232 -17.76 -6.40 -4.01
N ASP A 233 -18.44 -5.37 -3.45
CA ASP A 233 -18.00 -3.99 -3.57
C ASP A 233 -16.70 -3.77 -2.78
N ASN A 234 -15.87 -2.83 -3.23
CA ASN A 234 -14.69 -2.41 -2.50
C ASN A 234 -15.05 -1.94 -1.09
N ASP A 235 -14.22 -2.30 -0.13
CA ASP A 235 -14.42 -1.89 1.24
C ASP A 235 -14.04 -0.41 1.45
N PHE A 236 -14.22 0.10 2.67
CA PHE A 236 -14.04 1.50 3.03
C PHE A 236 -13.56 1.65 4.47
N ILE A 237 -13.04 2.82 4.81
CA ILE A 237 -12.59 3.15 6.17
C ILE A 237 -13.79 3.21 7.11
N LYS A 238 -13.76 2.44 8.20
CA LYS A 238 -14.86 2.26 9.15
C LYS A 238 -14.97 3.41 10.17
N GLU A 239 -16.14 3.52 10.80
CA GLU A 239 -16.44 4.57 11.78
C GLU A 239 -15.41 4.63 12.93
N SER A 240 -14.98 3.46 13.46
CA SER A 240 -13.98 3.41 14.53
C SER A 240 -12.59 3.92 14.10
N GLN A 241 -12.20 3.67 12.85
CA GLN A 241 -10.96 4.22 12.26
C GLN A 241 -11.06 5.73 12.07
N ILE A 242 -12.22 6.23 11.61
CA ILE A 242 -12.48 7.67 11.44
C ILE A 242 -12.45 8.36 12.79
N GLN A 243 -13.02 7.74 13.83
CA GLN A 243 -13.00 8.28 15.20
C GLN A 243 -11.57 8.33 15.73
N TRP A 244 -10.80 7.25 15.59
CA TRP A 244 -9.39 7.23 15.96
C TRP A 244 -8.60 8.32 15.22
N TYR A 245 -8.76 8.44 13.91
CA TYR A 245 -8.10 9.49 13.12
C TYR A 245 -8.41 10.88 13.67
N LYS A 246 -9.68 11.19 13.97
CA LYS A 246 -10.08 12.47 14.56
C LYS A 246 -9.41 12.73 15.90
N GLU A 247 -9.30 11.72 16.75
CA GLU A 247 -8.65 11.81 18.06
C GLU A 247 -7.15 12.11 17.90
N GLN A 248 -6.48 11.39 16.98
CA GLN A 248 -5.06 11.63 16.74
C GLN A 248 -4.80 13.02 16.14
N VAL A 249 -5.63 13.46 15.18
CA VAL A 249 -5.51 14.81 14.61
C VAL A 249 -5.76 15.89 15.65
N ALA A 250 -6.74 15.69 16.53
CA ALA A 250 -7.03 16.65 17.62
C ALA A 250 -5.90 16.72 18.66
N ALA A 251 -5.08 15.68 18.78
CA ALA A 251 -3.91 15.65 19.66
C ALA A 251 -2.66 16.30 19.07
N LEU A 252 -2.65 16.60 17.75
CA LEU A 252 -1.53 17.29 17.11
C LEU A 252 -1.41 18.74 17.60
N ASP A 253 -0.20 19.21 17.74
CA ASP A 253 0.05 20.62 17.99
C ASP A 253 -0.50 21.50 16.86
N SER A 254 -0.94 22.72 17.24
CA SER A 254 -1.52 23.66 16.27
C SER A 254 -0.57 23.95 15.11
N GLY A 255 -1.05 23.75 13.90
CA GLY A 255 -0.31 23.99 12.66
C GLY A 255 0.47 22.79 12.15
N VAL A 256 0.57 21.70 12.88
CA VAL A 256 1.15 20.45 12.38
C VAL A 256 0.29 19.94 11.23
N LYS A 257 0.96 19.59 10.13
CA LYS A 257 0.34 19.03 8.94
C LYS A 257 0.35 17.51 8.98
N SER A 258 -0.52 16.87 8.19
CA SER A 258 -0.54 15.41 8.09
C SER A 258 -0.75 14.93 6.65
N MET A 259 -0.41 13.67 6.42
CA MET A 259 -0.75 12.88 5.23
C MET A 259 -1.48 11.61 5.64
N LEU A 260 -2.36 11.14 4.80
CA LEU A 260 -3.07 9.87 4.95
C LEU A 260 -2.70 8.94 3.80
N PHE A 261 -2.27 7.72 4.12
CA PHE A 261 -2.00 6.63 3.19
C PHE A 261 -3.06 5.54 3.37
N ILE A 262 -3.69 5.17 2.26
CA ILE A 262 -4.73 4.14 2.17
C ILE A 262 -4.54 3.38 0.87
N HIS A 263 -5.03 2.13 0.77
CA HIS A 263 -4.93 1.42 -0.49
C HIS A 263 -6.12 1.73 -1.42
N ILE A 264 -7.35 1.43 -0.97
CA ILE A 264 -8.56 1.71 -1.75
C ILE A 264 -8.86 3.21 -1.68
N PRO A 265 -9.02 3.91 -2.83
CA PRO A 265 -9.22 5.35 -2.86
C PRO A 265 -10.56 5.77 -2.25
N LEU A 266 -10.63 6.99 -1.73
CA LEU A 266 -11.89 7.61 -1.32
C LEU A 266 -12.75 7.97 -2.55
N CYS A 267 -14.07 7.97 -2.40
CA CYS A 267 -15.01 8.33 -3.47
C CYS A 267 -14.72 9.72 -4.07
N GLU A 268 -14.12 10.61 -3.30
CA GLU A 268 -13.75 11.96 -3.68
C GLU A 268 -12.70 12.03 -4.79
N TYR A 269 -11.90 10.98 -5.00
CA TYR A 269 -10.99 10.92 -6.17
C TYR A 269 -11.73 11.00 -7.49
N LYS A 270 -12.91 10.36 -7.59
CA LYS A 270 -13.78 10.45 -8.76
C LYS A 270 -14.31 11.87 -8.94
N THR A 271 -14.84 12.45 -7.85
CA THR A 271 -15.40 13.80 -7.88
C THR A 271 -14.34 14.85 -8.23
N ALA A 272 -13.15 14.73 -7.64
CA ALA A 272 -12.02 15.62 -7.91
C ALA A 272 -11.58 15.55 -9.39
N PHE A 273 -11.47 14.32 -9.93
CA PHE A 273 -11.14 14.18 -11.36
C PHE A 273 -12.21 14.79 -12.26
N ASP A 274 -13.50 14.58 -11.95
CA ASP A 274 -14.60 15.11 -12.75
C ASP A 274 -14.65 16.65 -12.70
N SER A 275 -14.33 17.26 -11.56
CA SER A 275 -14.28 18.73 -11.35
C SER A 275 -13.04 19.39 -11.98
N ALA A 276 -11.94 18.66 -12.11
CA ALA A 276 -10.68 19.22 -12.61
C ALA A 276 -10.81 19.70 -14.07
N PRO A 277 -10.23 20.86 -14.43
CA PRO A 277 -10.22 21.36 -15.79
C PRO A 277 -9.60 20.38 -16.78
N LYS A 278 -10.20 20.29 -17.97
CA LYS A 278 -9.76 19.42 -19.05
C LYS A 278 -9.50 20.21 -20.32
N LYS A 279 -8.53 19.76 -21.11
CA LYS A 279 -8.26 20.22 -22.46
C LYS A 279 -9.35 19.71 -23.42
N SER A 280 -9.32 20.17 -24.65
CA SER A 280 -10.27 19.78 -25.70
C SER A 280 -10.23 18.30 -26.08
N ASP A 281 -9.13 17.63 -25.80
CA ASP A 281 -8.94 16.19 -26.00
C ASP A 281 -9.38 15.32 -24.81
N GLY A 282 -9.90 15.96 -23.74
CA GLY A 282 -10.36 15.29 -22.52
C GLY A 282 -9.26 15.02 -21.49
N THR A 283 -7.99 15.32 -21.77
CA THR A 283 -6.90 15.21 -20.80
C THR A 283 -6.95 16.33 -19.77
N LEU A 284 -6.33 16.13 -18.61
CA LEU A 284 -6.24 17.15 -17.57
C LEU A 284 -5.46 18.38 -18.04
N ASP A 285 -5.98 19.57 -17.70
CA ASP A 285 -5.33 20.86 -17.99
C ASP A 285 -4.55 21.31 -16.73
N TYR A 286 -3.33 20.82 -16.61
CA TYR A 286 -2.51 20.96 -15.40
C TYR A 286 -2.27 22.41 -15.03
N GLY A 287 -2.37 22.71 -13.74
CA GLY A 287 -2.16 24.03 -13.17
C GLY A 287 -3.30 25.03 -13.41
N LYS A 288 -4.34 24.62 -14.18
CA LYS A 288 -5.54 25.45 -14.35
C LYS A 288 -6.52 25.18 -13.21
N GLU A 289 -7.04 26.25 -12.65
CA GLU A 289 -8.00 26.21 -11.56
C GLU A 289 -9.44 26.18 -12.08
N ALA A 290 -10.26 25.28 -11.54
CA ALA A 290 -11.70 25.26 -11.74
C ALA A 290 -12.42 26.31 -10.87
N ALA A 291 -13.70 26.53 -11.12
CA ALA A 291 -14.50 27.51 -10.35
C ALA A 291 -14.63 27.17 -8.86
N ASP A 292 -14.48 25.90 -8.49
CA ASP A 292 -14.52 25.38 -7.12
C ASP A 292 -13.12 25.29 -6.46
N GLY A 293 -12.07 25.78 -7.13
CA GLY A 293 -10.70 25.74 -6.65
C GLY A 293 -9.96 24.44 -6.96
N THR A 294 -10.55 23.52 -7.72
CA THR A 294 -9.91 22.24 -8.09
C THR A 294 -8.81 22.47 -9.12
N VAL A 295 -7.62 21.89 -8.87
CA VAL A 295 -6.44 22.01 -9.75
C VAL A 295 -5.81 20.64 -9.96
N ALA A 296 -5.66 20.23 -11.22
CA ALA A 296 -4.87 19.06 -11.58
C ALA A 296 -3.38 19.41 -11.59
N LEU A 297 -2.56 18.59 -10.91
CA LEU A 297 -1.11 18.78 -10.82
C LEU A 297 -0.38 18.02 -11.95
N PHE A 298 -0.62 16.74 -12.04
CA PHE A 298 -0.02 15.84 -13.06
C PHE A 298 -0.81 14.55 -13.18
N GLY A 299 -0.37 13.68 -14.08
CA GLY A 299 -0.84 12.32 -14.22
C GLY A 299 -2.10 12.16 -15.06
N SER A 300 -2.62 10.96 -15.12
CA SER A 300 -3.77 10.60 -15.96
C SER A 300 -4.70 9.62 -15.24
N LYS A 301 -5.95 9.61 -15.71
CA LYS A 301 -6.95 8.60 -15.33
C LYS A 301 -7.18 7.72 -16.56
N ASN A 302 -6.79 6.46 -16.48
CA ASN A 302 -6.88 5.51 -17.58
C ASN A 302 -7.85 4.35 -17.29
N GLU A 303 -8.42 4.32 -16.07
CA GLU A 303 -9.50 3.43 -15.68
C GLU A 303 -10.47 4.10 -14.71
N GLY A 304 -11.54 3.44 -14.32
CA GLY A 304 -12.46 3.92 -13.28
C GLY A 304 -11.74 4.16 -11.97
N VAL A 305 -12.24 5.05 -11.14
CA VAL A 305 -11.85 5.10 -9.73
C VAL A 305 -12.59 3.98 -9.04
N CYS A 306 -11.85 2.93 -8.62
CA CYS A 306 -12.40 1.74 -7.98
C CYS A 306 -12.49 1.98 -6.46
N CYS A 307 -13.35 2.89 -6.05
CA CYS A 307 -13.70 3.12 -4.65
C CYS A 307 -14.99 2.38 -4.29
N SER A 308 -15.27 2.25 -2.99
CA SER A 308 -16.58 1.76 -2.53
C SER A 308 -17.73 2.62 -3.07
N GLU A 309 -18.89 2.01 -3.29
CA GLU A 309 -20.13 2.76 -3.54
C GLU A 309 -20.62 3.47 -2.26
N TYR A 310 -20.20 3.02 -1.09
CA TYR A 310 -20.52 3.65 0.19
C TYR A 310 -19.47 4.71 0.56
N ASN A 311 -19.92 5.96 0.74
CA ASN A 311 -19.06 7.02 1.27
C ASN A 311 -19.14 7.03 2.80
N SER A 312 -18.05 6.63 3.47
CA SER A 312 -17.98 6.55 4.93
C SER A 312 -17.86 7.89 5.65
N GLY A 313 -17.64 8.99 4.92
CA GLY A 313 -17.42 10.32 5.50
C GLY A 313 -15.98 10.58 5.95
N MET A 314 -15.02 9.75 5.56
CA MET A 314 -13.60 9.97 5.90
C MET A 314 -13.09 11.29 5.36
N PHE A 315 -13.46 11.68 4.13
CA PHE A 315 -13.05 12.96 3.56
C PHE A 315 -13.61 14.16 4.34
N ASP A 316 -14.84 14.08 4.81
CA ASP A 316 -15.43 15.12 5.69
C ASP A 316 -14.70 15.21 7.03
N ALA A 317 -14.24 14.07 7.57
CA ALA A 317 -13.41 14.04 8.77
C ALA A 317 -12.04 14.72 8.53
N ILE A 318 -11.44 14.52 7.35
CA ILE A 318 -10.20 15.18 6.92
C ILE A 318 -10.40 16.69 6.87
N LEU A 319 -11.45 17.16 6.20
CA LEU A 319 -11.78 18.58 6.11
C LEU A 319 -12.04 19.20 7.48
N GLY A 320 -12.77 18.48 8.35
CA GLY A 320 -13.08 18.92 9.71
C GLY A 320 -11.86 18.99 10.61
N GLY A 321 -10.90 18.09 10.46
CA GLY A 321 -9.65 18.07 11.23
C GLY A 321 -8.66 19.16 10.84
N GLY A 322 -8.61 19.52 9.56
CA GLY A 322 -7.83 20.63 9.02
C GLY A 322 -6.30 20.46 9.03
N SER A 323 -5.78 19.31 9.46
CA SER A 323 -4.33 19.04 9.45
C SER A 323 -3.88 18.32 8.18
N THR A 324 -4.67 17.34 7.67
CA THR A 324 -4.31 16.55 6.51
C THR A 324 -4.33 17.40 5.24
N GLN A 325 -3.20 17.42 4.55
CA GLN A 325 -3.03 18.14 3.30
C GLN A 325 -2.96 17.21 2.07
N ALA A 326 -2.71 15.92 2.27
CA ALA A 326 -2.68 14.94 1.18
C ALA A 326 -3.26 13.60 1.62
N VAL A 327 -4.02 12.97 0.73
CA VAL A 327 -4.42 11.56 0.78
C VAL A 327 -3.74 10.86 -0.38
N VAL A 328 -3.10 9.74 -0.09
CA VAL A 328 -2.37 8.92 -1.06
C VAL A 328 -3.06 7.56 -1.15
N ALA A 329 -3.33 7.09 -2.37
CA ALA A 329 -3.99 5.81 -2.62
C ALA A 329 -3.29 5.01 -3.72
N GLY A 330 -3.43 3.67 -3.67
CA GLY A 330 -3.02 2.73 -4.70
C GLY A 330 -4.21 2.17 -5.49
N HIS A 331 -4.25 0.83 -5.64
CA HIS A 331 -5.38 0.04 -6.12
C HIS A 331 -5.66 0.11 -7.63
N ASP A 332 -5.72 1.29 -8.21
CA ASP A 332 -5.99 1.50 -9.63
C ASP A 332 -4.67 1.56 -10.42
N HIS A 333 -4.28 0.46 -11.08
CA HIS A 333 -2.93 0.25 -11.61
C HIS A 333 -2.53 1.17 -12.77
N VAL A 334 -3.50 1.78 -13.44
CA VAL A 334 -3.23 2.67 -14.59
C VAL A 334 -3.68 4.10 -14.35
N ASN A 335 -4.11 4.43 -13.14
CA ASN A 335 -4.33 5.78 -12.66
C ASN A 335 -3.06 6.27 -11.94
N ASN A 336 -2.69 7.54 -12.13
CA ASN A 336 -1.55 8.15 -11.44
C ASN A 336 -1.73 9.67 -11.29
N PHE A 337 -2.96 10.15 -11.31
CA PHE A 337 -3.22 11.58 -11.20
C PHE A 337 -3.07 12.08 -9.75
N SER A 338 -2.67 13.35 -9.64
CA SER A 338 -2.70 14.12 -8.40
C SER A 338 -3.51 15.40 -8.62
N ILE A 339 -4.50 15.63 -7.78
CA ILE A 339 -5.44 16.73 -7.89
C ILE A 339 -5.62 17.40 -6.53
N LEU A 340 -5.47 18.73 -6.49
CA LEU A 340 -5.88 19.54 -5.36
C LEU A 340 -7.40 19.71 -5.42
N TYR A 341 -8.11 19.19 -4.43
CA TYR A 341 -9.56 19.26 -4.31
C TYR A 341 -9.95 19.71 -2.91
N LYS A 342 -10.71 20.80 -2.81
CA LYS A 342 -11.11 21.42 -1.53
C LYS A 342 -9.94 21.66 -0.55
N GLY A 343 -8.76 21.98 -1.09
CA GLY A 343 -7.55 22.21 -0.30
C GLY A 343 -6.77 20.97 0.11
N ILE A 344 -7.20 19.77 -0.31
CA ILE A 344 -6.55 18.49 -0.05
C ILE A 344 -6.01 17.92 -1.36
N TYR A 345 -4.75 17.49 -1.38
CA TYR A 345 -4.18 16.76 -2.51
C TYR A 345 -4.66 15.30 -2.48
N LEU A 346 -5.37 14.88 -3.52
CA LEU A 346 -5.76 13.50 -3.76
C LEU A 346 -4.78 12.91 -4.78
N CYS A 347 -3.92 12.00 -4.33
CA CYS A 347 -2.79 11.49 -5.09
C CYS A 347 -2.93 9.98 -5.28
N TYR A 348 -2.90 9.50 -6.53
CA TYR A 348 -2.61 8.10 -6.79
C TYR A 348 -1.11 7.85 -6.78
N ASN A 349 -0.68 6.84 -6.04
CA ASN A 349 0.64 6.26 -6.21
C ASN A 349 0.74 5.57 -7.59
N ARG A 350 1.91 5.64 -8.18
CA ARG A 350 2.18 4.92 -9.42
C ARG A 350 2.33 3.44 -9.14
N ASN A 351 1.60 2.59 -9.89
CA ASN A 351 1.75 1.14 -9.85
C ASN A 351 3.22 0.74 -10.03
N SER A 352 3.70 -0.16 -9.20
CA SER A 352 5.09 -0.62 -9.18
C SER A 352 5.27 -2.05 -9.72
N GLY A 353 4.18 -2.84 -9.73
CA GLY A 353 4.20 -4.26 -10.01
C GLY A 353 4.15 -4.63 -11.50
N TYR A 354 4.78 -5.74 -11.82
CA TYR A 354 4.77 -6.32 -13.16
C TYR A 354 3.89 -7.58 -13.26
N SER A 355 3.38 -8.11 -12.15
CA SER A 355 2.57 -9.33 -12.15
C SER A 355 1.12 -9.10 -12.51
N SER A 356 0.55 -7.95 -12.14
CA SER A 356 -0.82 -7.57 -12.42
C SER A 356 -0.98 -6.90 -13.78
N TYR A 357 -2.19 -6.42 -14.10
CA TYR A 357 -2.45 -5.66 -15.31
C TYR A 357 -1.76 -4.29 -15.28
N ASN A 358 -1.51 -3.73 -16.46
CA ASN A 358 -0.80 -2.47 -16.62
C ASN A 358 -1.20 -1.77 -17.94
N ALA A 359 -0.58 -0.65 -18.25
CA ALA A 359 -0.88 0.15 -19.43
C ALA A 359 -0.74 -0.65 -20.75
N VAL A 360 0.25 -1.54 -20.85
CA VAL A 360 0.46 -2.40 -22.03
C VAL A 360 -0.65 -3.44 -22.15
N THR A 361 -0.95 -4.16 -21.09
CA THR A 361 -1.98 -5.22 -21.09
C THR A 361 -3.40 -4.67 -21.28
N LYS A 362 -3.63 -3.41 -20.91
CA LYS A 362 -4.90 -2.70 -21.15
C LYS A 362 -4.96 -2.02 -22.52
N GLY A 363 -3.89 -2.06 -23.29
CA GLY A 363 -3.82 -1.39 -24.60
C GLY A 363 -3.85 0.14 -24.54
N ILE A 364 -3.41 0.71 -23.42
CA ILE A 364 -3.38 2.15 -23.17
C ILE A 364 -2.10 2.77 -23.73
N SER A 365 -0.99 2.05 -23.63
CA SER A 365 0.33 2.48 -24.06
C SER A 365 1.16 1.30 -24.55
N ASP A 366 2.06 1.54 -25.51
CA ASP A 366 3.08 0.56 -25.91
C ASP A 366 4.27 0.55 -24.91
N GLU A 367 4.29 1.47 -23.94
CA GLU A 367 5.32 1.60 -22.92
C GLU A 367 4.84 1.13 -21.56
N LEU A 368 5.74 0.48 -20.82
CA LEU A 368 5.53 0.14 -19.42
C LEU A 368 5.61 1.40 -18.58
N MET A 369 4.56 1.65 -17.79
CA MET A 369 4.43 2.86 -16.98
C MET A 369 4.65 2.61 -15.48
N GLN A 370 5.14 1.44 -15.11
CA GLN A 370 5.44 1.12 -13.72
C GLN A 370 6.56 2.00 -13.16
N GLY A 371 6.48 2.27 -11.85
CA GLY A 371 7.45 3.13 -11.20
C GLY A 371 7.23 3.30 -9.71
N ALA A 372 7.34 4.54 -9.24
CA ALA A 372 7.14 4.92 -7.84
C ALA A 372 6.73 6.39 -7.75
N SER A 373 6.21 6.80 -6.60
CA SER A 373 5.93 8.20 -6.28
C SER A 373 6.92 8.71 -5.23
N ILE A 374 7.25 10.00 -5.27
CA ILE A 374 8.12 10.65 -4.29
C ILE A 374 7.34 11.77 -3.61
N TYR A 375 7.46 11.84 -2.28
CA TYR A 375 6.97 12.94 -1.47
C TYR A 375 8.13 13.49 -0.66
N THR A 376 8.48 14.77 -0.90
CA THR A 376 9.54 15.45 -0.15
C THR A 376 8.90 16.44 0.80
N ILE A 377 9.08 16.22 2.10
CA ILE A 377 8.49 17.01 3.17
C ILE A 377 9.54 17.97 3.70
N SER A 378 9.27 19.27 3.58
CA SER A 378 10.13 20.30 4.15
C SER A 378 9.92 20.44 5.66
N PRO A 379 10.86 21.05 6.42
CA PRO A 379 10.75 21.25 7.86
C PRO A 379 9.48 22.03 8.29
N ASP A 380 8.93 22.86 7.42
CA ASP A 380 7.67 23.61 7.64
C ASP A 380 6.40 22.78 7.35
N GLY A 381 6.56 21.51 6.98
CA GLY A 381 5.48 20.59 6.66
C GLY A 381 4.92 20.75 5.24
N SER A 382 5.51 21.58 4.38
CA SER A 382 5.13 21.62 2.95
C SER A 382 5.60 20.37 2.22
N ILE A 383 4.83 19.96 1.19
CA ILE A 383 5.09 18.72 0.42
C ILE A 383 5.40 19.10 -1.03
N GLU A 384 6.48 18.54 -1.55
CA GLU A 384 6.78 18.48 -2.98
C GLU A 384 6.48 17.08 -3.52
N PHE A 385 5.78 17.01 -4.65
CA PHE A 385 5.32 15.77 -5.27
C PHE A 385 6.20 15.42 -6.48
N GLY A 386 6.64 14.17 -6.57
CA GLY A 386 7.40 13.64 -7.69
C GLY A 386 6.84 12.31 -8.18
N ASP A 387 7.09 12.00 -9.46
CA ASP A 387 6.67 10.79 -10.12
C ASP A 387 7.86 10.14 -10.84
N ILE A 388 8.01 8.84 -10.71
CA ILE A 388 9.09 8.05 -11.29
C ILE A 388 8.50 7.04 -12.27
N ILE A 389 8.98 7.05 -13.51
CA ILE A 389 8.68 6.02 -14.50
C ILE A 389 9.96 5.20 -14.72
N ASN A 390 9.87 3.89 -14.52
CA ASN A 390 11.03 3.00 -14.64
C ASN A 390 11.67 3.03 -16.02
N SER A 391 10.87 3.10 -17.11
CA SER A 391 11.37 3.15 -18.49
C SER A 391 12.14 4.42 -18.82
N GLU A 392 11.95 5.50 -18.07
CA GLU A 392 12.71 6.73 -18.23
C GLU A 392 14.05 6.70 -17.49
N ARG A 393 14.22 5.77 -16.55
CA ARG A 393 15.38 5.70 -15.66
C ARG A 393 16.28 4.50 -15.88
N PHE A 394 15.71 3.41 -16.40
CA PHE A 394 16.36 2.11 -16.53
C PHE A 394 16.06 1.50 -17.90
N ASP A 395 16.90 0.59 -18.34
CA ASP A 395 16.57 -0.29 -19.47
C ASP A 395 15.48 -1.30 -19.04
N THR A 396 14.28 -1.13 -19.59
CA THR A 396 13.12 -1.99 -19.31
C THR A 396 12.81 -2.96 -20.46
N SER A 397 13.73 -3.17 -21.42
CA SER A 397 13.51 -4.06 -22.56
C SER A 397 13.17 -5.48 -22.14
N SER A 398 13.90 -6.04 -21.17
CA SER A 398 13.60 -7.36 -20.61
C SER A 398 12.25 -7.45 -19.91
N ALA A 399 11.76 -6.34 -19.32
CA ALA A 399 10.43 -6.30 -18.75
C ALA A 399 9.33 -6.30 -19.82
N LYS A 400 9.54 -5.63 -20.96
CA LYS A 400 8.60 -5.65 -22.10
C LYS A 400 8.44 -7.06 -22.68
N GLU A 401 9.49 -7.85 -22.73
CA GLU A 401 9.47 -9.24 -23.23
C GLU A 401 8.53 -10.14 -22.41
N LEU A 402 8.25 -9.80 -21.14
CA LEU A 402 7.31 -10.55 -20.29
C LEU A 402 5.84 -10.42 -20.73
N TYR A 403 5.54 -9.51 -21.66
CA TYR A 403 4.18 -9.23 -22.17
C TYR A 403 4.06 -9.46 -23.69
N SER A 404 5.10 -9.97 -24.37
CA SER A 404 5.13 -10.27 -25.81
C SER A 404 4.53 -11.64 -26.16
#